data_874c973a626465f88b2741f1305f0a36
#
_entry.id   874c973a626465f88b2741f1305f0a36
#
_cell.length_a   1.000
_cell.length_b   1.000
_cell.length_c   1.000
_cell.angle_alpha   90.00
_cell.angle_beta   90.00
_cell.angle_gamma   90.00
#
_symmetry.space_group_name_H-M   'P 1'
#
loop_
_entity.id
_entity.type
_entity.pdbx_description
1 polymer ?
#
loop_
_entity_poly.entity_id
_entity_poly.type
_entity_poly.pdbx_seq_one_letter_code
_entity_poly.pdbx_strand_id
1 'polypeptide(L)'
;MRKSFLKALGLMALMAFFPTVESQACTGITLKTKTGATVLSRTIEWGGSLLNSQYVVVPRGYEQQSYTPNGVQGMRFTARYGYVGLSVEQKEFVTEGINECGLSAGLFYFPGYGGYPAYDPAKNDITISDFQLVSWMLSSFATVEEVKQALPDVRITSIDPRASTVHWRIADKSGRQVVLEIVNGGEIRLYENEIGVLTNSPGFDWQCTNLNNYVNLLPGTAPQNKLGTLTLNSFGAGSAQLGLPGDVTPPSRFVRAAFYQATAPLQETTHAAVLQAFQIMNNFDIPIGVEHSDAAHMPEGLPSATQWTTATDLEALRIYYRTAWNSAIRCIDLKTINFQKVKFQAYPLDQVTEQPVEMIRIK
;
A
#
# COMPACT_ATOMS: atom_id res chain seq x y z
N MET A 1 -66.54 22.98 28.24
CA MET A 1 -65.28 23.71 28.47
C MET A 1 -64.33 22.84 29.27
N ARG A 2 -63.30 22.28 28.65
CA ARG A 2 -62.00 21.91 29.26
C ARG A 2 -61.19 21.29 28.17
N LYS A 3 -60.21 22.03 27.67
CA LYS A 3 -59.23 21.61 26.69
C LYS A 3 -58.23 20.70 27.38
N SER A 4 -58.09 19.48 26.90
CA SER A 4 -57.04 18.53 27.29
C SER A 4 -55.89 18.60 26.30
N PHE A 5 -54.75 19.12 26.74
CA PHE A 5 -53.50 19.14 25.99
C PHE A 5 -52.87 17.72 26.05
N LEU A 6 -52.87 17.01 24.92
CA LEU A 6 -51.99 15.84 24.73
C LEU A 6 -50.58 16.35 24.31
N LYS A 7 -49.65 16.15 25.20
CA LYS A 7 -48.23 16.28 24.90
C LYS A 7 -47.79 15.07 24.09
N ALA A 8 -47.50 15.29 22.79
CA ALA A 8 -46.80 14.32 21.97
C ALA A 8 -45.33 14.32 22.40
N LEU A 9 -44.88 13.27 23.06
CA LEU A 9 -43.46 12.98 23.29
C LEU A 9 -42.89 12.42 21.99
N GLY A 10 -42.19 13.24 21.24
CA GLY A 10 -41.42 12.79 20.10
C GLY A 10 -40.21 11.97 20.61
N LEU A 11 -40.27 10.69 20.38
CA LEU A 11 -39.12 9.78 20.55
C LEU A 11 -38.15 10.08 19.38
N MET A 12 -37.17 10.95 19.63
CA MET A 12 -36.03 11.09 18.74
C MET A 12 -35.24 9.79 18.83
N ALA A 13 -35.42 8.92 17.86
CA ALA A 13 -34.49 7.83 17.61
C ALA A 13 -33.13 8.43 17.28
N LEU A 14 -32.20 8.38 18.21
CA LEU A 14 -30.78 8.62 17.98
C LEU A 14 -30.31 7.48 17.08
N MET A 15 -30.42 7.64 15.75
CA MET A 15 -29.64 6.80 14.84
C MET A 15 -28.18 7.15 15.11
N ALA A 16 -27.50 6.28 15.84
CA ALA A 16 -26.06 6.28 15.91
C ALA A 16 -25.57 6.02 14.49
N PHE A 17 -25.19 7.07 13.78
CA PHE A 17 -24.33 6.97 12.63
C PHE A 17 -23.01 6.44 13.16
N PHE A 18 -22.84 5.13 13.16
CA PHE A 18 -21.51 4.55 13.13
C PHE A 18 -20.95 4.94 11.76
N PRO A 19 -19.87 5.72 11.67
CA PRO A 19 -19.20 5.89 10.40
C PRO A 19 -18.84 4.47 9.95
N THR A 20 -19.36 4.05 8.81
CA THR A 20 -18.87 2.84 8.14
C THR A 20 -17.39 3.10 7.92
N VAL A 21 -16.54 2.42 8.68
CA VAL A 21 -15.10 2.43 8.44
C VAL A 21 -14.94 1.77 7.08
N GLU A 22 -14.83 2.59 6.02
CA GLU A 22 -14.53 2.09 4.71
C GLU A 22 -13.24 1.28 4.83
N SER A 23 -13.30 0.01 4.48
CA SER A 23 -12.16 -0.88 4.58
C SER A 23 -11.12 -0.48 3.55
N GLN A 24 -10.06 0.13 4.04
CA GLN A 24 -8.90 0.52 3.27
C GLN A 24 -7.72 -0.29 3.79
N ALA A 25 -7.19 -1.13 2.93
CA ALA A 25 -6.12 -2.01 3.31
C ALA A 25 -4.97 -1.94 2.29
N CYS A 26 -3.79 -2.26 2.74
CA CYS A 26 -2.61 -2.37 1.89
C CYS A 26 -1.69 -3.43 2.51
N THR A 27 -1.05 -4.25 1.68
CA THR A 27 -0.03 -5.18 2.14
C THR A 27 1.19 -5.04 1.26
N GLY A 28 2.35 -4.78 1.85
CA GLY A 28 3.64 -4.70 1.15
C GLY A 28 4.62 -5.75 1.65
N ILE A 29 5.35 -6.35 0.72
CA ILE A 29 6.45 -7.28 0.97
C ILE A 29 7.70 -6.88 0.19
N THR A 30 8.82 -7.50 0.54
CA THR A 30 10.09 -7.32 -0.16
C THR A 30 10.77 -8.65 -0.34
N LEU A 31 11.10 -9.01 -1.57
CA LEU A 31 11.89 -10.19 -1.89
C LEU A 31 13.30 -9.78 -2.35
N LYS A 32 14.26 -10.61 -2.02
CA LYS A 32 15.64 -10.48 -2.51
C LYS A 32 16.00 -11.68 -3.38
N THR A 33 16.82 -11.44 -4.39
CA THR A 33 17.43 -12.51 -5.17
C THR A 33 18.72 -13.00 -4.48
N LYS A 34 19.29 -14.11 -4.97
CA LYS A 34 20.59 -14.60 -4.51
C LYS A 34 21.73 -13.62 -4.77
N THR A 35 21.59 -12.74 -5.75
CA THR A 35 22.55 -11.67 -6.04
C THR A 35 22.34 -10.40 -5.20
N GLY A 36 21.31 -10.37 -4.36
CA GLY A 36 20.97 -9.22 -3.51
C GLY A 36 20.04 -8.19 -4.15
N ALA A 37 19.65 -8.39 -5.41
CA ALA A 37 18.68 -7.50 -6.05
C ALA A 37 17.33 -7.52 -5.33
N THR A 38 16.66 -6.37 -5.27
CA THR A 38 15.45 -6.16 -4.48
C THR A 38 14.22 -6.00 -5.36
N VAL A 39 13.17 -6.75 -5.04
CA VAL A 39 11.84 -6.65 -5.63
C VAL A 39 10.85 -6.29 -4.53
N LEU A 40 10.22 -5.13 -4.64
CA LEU A 40 9.13 -4.70 -3.77
C LEU A 40 7.81 -5.17 -4.38
N SER A 41 6.84 -5.57 -3.56
CA SER A 41 5.49 -5.86 -4.05
C SER A 41 4.46 -5.33 -3.06
N ARG A 42 3.28 -4.98 -3.56
CA ARG A 42 2.16 -4.57 -2.72
C ARG A 42 0.81 -4.81 -3.36
N THR A 43 -0.22 -4.90 -2.53
CA THR A 43 -1.63 -4.75 -2.91
C THR A 43 -2.15 -3.37 -2.50
N ILE A 44 -3.19 -2.89 -3.17
CA ILE A 44 -4.03 -1.79 -2.71
C ILE A 44 -5.47 -2.28 -2.63
N GLU A 45 -6.07 -2.09 -1.49
CA GLU A 45 -7.45 -2.46 -1.22
C GLU A 45 -8.25 -1.20 -0.91
N TRP A 46 -9.41 -1.14 -1.56
CA TRP A 46 -10.41 -0.13 -1.36
C TRP A 46 -11.78 -0.76 -1.57
N GLY A 47 -12.50 -0.99 -0.48
CA GLY A 47 -13.81 -1.68 -0.50
C GLY A 47 -15.00 -0.75 -0.71
N GLY A 48 -14.83 0.59 -0.66
CA GLY A 48 -15.92 1.55 -0.73
C GLY A 48 -16.36 1.94 -2.14
N SER A 49 -15.45 1.89 -3.11
CA SER A 49 -15.72 2.26 -4.51
C SER A 49 -14.59 1.79 -5.42
N LEU A 50 -14.80 1.89 -6.73
CA LEU A 50 -13.73 1.72 -7.70
C LEU A 50 -12.76 2.92 -7.60
N LEU A 51 -11.48 2.65 -7.35
CA LEU A 51 -10.42 3.66 -7.47
C LEU A 51 -10.12 3.93 -8.95
N ASN A 52 -10.17 5.20 -9.35
CA ASN A 52 -9.74 5.63 -10.68
C ASN A 52 -8.21 5.54 -10.77
N SER A 53 -7.71 4.34 -11.00
CA SER A 53 -6.28 4.05 -10.98
C SER A 53 -5.65 4.19 -12.36
N GLN A 54 -4.49 4.86 -12.41
CA GLN A 54 -3.78 5.13 -13.65
C GLN A 54 -2.26 5.04 -13.43
N TYR A 55 -1.50 4.76 -14.47
CA TYR A 55 -0.07 4.99 -14.42
C TYR A 55 0.26 6.37 -14.97
N VAL A 56 1.26 7.01 -14.38
CA VAL A 56 1.80 8.29 -14.81
C VAL A 56 3.26 8.14 -15.19
N VAL A 57 3.66 8.84 -16.26
CA VAL A 57 5.06 8.99 -16.67
C VAL A 57 5.42 10.45 -16.53
N VAL A 58 6.32 10.74 -15.61
CA VAL A 58 6.73 12.12 -15.28
C VAL A 58 8.14 12.37 -15.82
N PRO A 59 8.31 13.30 -16.78
CA PRO A 59 9.62 13.64 -17.34
C PRO A 59 10.48 14.47 -16.40
N ARG A 60 11.78 14.50 -16.62
CA ARG A 60 12.67 15.49 -16.01
C ARG A 60 12.22 16.91 -16.35
N GLY A 61 12.34 17.82 -15.42
CA GLY A 61 11.93 19.22 -15.59
C GLY A 61 10.42 19.48 -15.44
N TYR A 62 9.63 18.45 -15.14
CA TYR A 62 8.20 18.63 -14.92
C TYR A 62 7.95 19.36 -13.59
N GLU A 63 7.26 20.50 -13.69
CA GLU A 63 6.92 21.32 -12.53
C GLU A 63 5.62 20.83 -11.88
N GLN A 64 5.63 20.73 -10.56
CA GLN A 64 4.51 20.31 -9.75
C GLN A 64 4.28 21.32 -8.62
N GLN A 65 3.04 21.47 -8.22
CA GLN A 65 2.67 22.24 -7.04
C GLN A 65 1.77 21.38 -6.15
N SER A 66 2.06 21.37 -4.86
CA SER A 66 1.31 20.59 -3.91
C SER A 66 -0.07 21.19 -3.63
N TYR A 67 -1.03 20.31 -3.40
CA TYR A 67 -2.33 20.67 -2.84
C TYR A 67 -2.20 21.01 -1.36
N THR A 68 -3.13 21.81 -0.90
CA THR A 68 -3.37 22.13 0.51
C THR A 68 -4.87 22.09 0.76
N PRO A 69 -5.36 22.15 2.00
CA PRO A 69 -6.80 22.27 2.27
C PRO A 69 -7.50 23.43 1.53
N ASN A 70 -6.74 24.47 1.15
CA ASN A 70 -7.24 25.65 0.44
C ASN A 70 -7.03 25.59 -1.09
N GLY A 71 -6.67 24.43 -1.65
CA GLY A 71 -6.42 24.23 -3.08
C GLY A 71 -4.95 24.08 -3.43
N VAL A 72 -4.57 24.28 -4.70
CA VAL A 72 -3.19 24.08 -5.20
C VAL A 72 -2.33 25.28 -4.82
N GLN A 73 -1.85 25.35 -3.58
CA GLN A 73 -1.10 26.46 -3.02
C GLN A 73 0.16 26.04 -2.26
N GLY A 74 0.42 24.74 -2.15
CA GLY A 74 1.56 24.21 -1.42
C GLY A 74 2.89 24.37 -2.15
N MET A 75 3.89 23.69 -1.64
CA MET A 75 5.25 23.73 -2.15
C MET A 75 5.31 23.43 -3.65
N ARG A 76 6.13 24.17 -4.38
CA ARG A 76 6.49 23.91 -5.76
C ARG A 76 7.77 23.08 -5.81
N PHE A 77 7.78 22.06 -6.66
CA PHE A 77 8.98 21.26 -6.89
C PHE A 77 9.04 20.81 -8.35
N THR A 78 10.27 20.64 -8.83
CA THR A 78 10.55 20.24 -10.21
C THR A 78 11.17 18.87 -10.22
N ALA A 79 10.73 17.99 -11.12
CA ALA A 79 11.28 16.65 -11.25
C ALA A 79 12.74 16.72 -11.74
N ARG A 80 13.67 16.53 -10.83
CA ARG A 80 15.09 16.31 -11.13
C ARG A 80 15.29 14.95 -11.82
N TYR A 81 14.54 13.96 -11.36
CA TYR A 81 14.54 12.60 -11.93
C TYR A 81 13.18 12.31 -12.54
N GLY A 82 13.23 11.66 -13.73
CA GLY A 82 12.02 11.10 -14.31
C GLY A 82 11.56 9.86 -13.54
N TYR A 83 10.26 9.65 -13.47
CA TYR A 83 9.69 8.51 -12.77
C TYR A 83 8.42 7.98 -13.42
N VAL A 84 8.10 6.74 -13.09
CA VAL A 84 6.80 6.13 -13.34
C VAL A 84 6.13 5.84 -12.01
N GLY A 85 4.87 6.21 -11.89
CA GLY A 85 4.06 5.94 -10.71
C GLY A 85 2.68 5.42 -11.05
N LEU A 86 2.04 4.76 -10.09
CA LEU A 86 0.63 4.44 -10.10
C LEU A 86 -0.08 5.44 -9.20
N SER A 87 -1.05 6.15 -9.77
CA SER A 87 -1.86 7.14 -9.06
C SER A 87 -3.30 6.68 -8.91
N VAL A 88 -3.99 7.23 -7.93
CA VAL A 88 -5.40 6.97 -7.65
C VAL A 88 -6.17 8.28 -7.66
N GLU A 89 -7.40 8.27 -8.15
CA GLU A 89 -8.35 9.38 -8.27
C GLU A 89 -7.83 10.52 -9.15
N GLN A 90 -6.63 11.03 -8.89
CA GLN A 90 -6.01 12.11 -9.66
C GLN A 90 -4.59 11.72 -10.05
N LYS A 91 -4.16 12.18 -11.20
CA LYS A 91 -2.80 11.91 -11.73
C LYS A 91 -1.67 12.42 -10.84
N GLU A 92 -1.95 13.39 -9.97
CA GLU A 92 -1.01 13.95 -9.00
C GLU A 92 -0.87 13.09 -7.74
N PHE A 93 -1.83 12.20 -7.45
CA PHE A 93 -1.85 11.38 -6.23
C PHE A 93 -1.19 10.02 -6.48
N VAL A 94 0.12 10.05 -6.62
CA VAL A 94 0.93 8.84 -6.83
C VAL A 94 1.04 8.07 -5.53
N THR A 95 0.55 6.84 -5.54
CA THR A 95 0.53 5.95 -4.36
C THR A 95 1.63 4.91 -4.36
N GLU A 96 2.25 4.65 -5.49
CA GLU A 96 3.40 3.74 -5.66
C GLU A 96 4.20 4.16 -6.88
N GLY A 97 5.53 4.05 -6.85
CA GLY A 97 6.34 4.35 -8.02
C GLY A 97 7.84 4.10 -7.83
N ILE A 98 8.56 4.27 -8.92
CA ILE A 98 10.03 4.19 -8.97
C ILE A 98 10.57 5.26 -9.94
N ASN A 99 11.67 5.89 -9.58
CA ASN A 99 12.37 6.79 -10.48
C ASN A 99 13.53 6.12 -11.21
N GLU A 100 14.09 6.82 -12.16
CA GLU A 100 15.18 6.33 -13.01
C GLU A 100 16.50 6.05 -12.27
N CYS A 101 16.64 6.50 -11.01
CA CYS A 101 17.77 6.17 -10.14
C CYS A 101 17.54 4.89 -9.33
N GLY A 102 16.29 4.39 -9.28
CA GLY A 102 15.91 3.21 -8.52
C GLY A 102 15.45 3.52 -7.10
N LEU A 103 15.14 4.78 -6.76
CA LEU A 103 14.37 5.12 -5.57
C LEU A 103 12.90 4.75 -5.82
N SER A 104 12.31 3.98 -4.93
CA SER A 104 10.90 3.62 -4.90
C SER A 104 10.24 4.12 -3.63
N ALA A 105 9.02 4.61 -3.76
CA ALA A 105 8.20 5.04 -2.64
C ALA A 105 6.76 4.59 -2.83
N GLY A 106 6.12 4.21 -1.73
CA GLY A 106 4.74 3.77 -1.71
C GLY A 106 4.00 4.27 -0.48
N LEU A 107 2.75 4.68 -0.67
CA LEU A 107 1.84 5.17 0.34
C LEU A 107 0.91 4.05 0.81
N PHE A 108 0.67 3.96 2.12
CA PHE A 108 -0.21 2.99 2.76
C PHE A 108 -1.15 3.72 3.73
N TYR A 109 -2.39 3.26 3.82
CA TYR A 109 -3.38 3.84 4.72
C TYR A 109 -3.02 3.59 6.20
N PHE A 110 -3.13 4.63 7.05
CA PHE A 110 -2.66 4.60 8.44
C PHE A 110 -3.66 5.27 9.40
N PRO A 111 -4.90 4.77 9.46
CA PRO A 111 -5.97 5.39 10.22
C PRO A 111 -5.73 5.31 11.73
N GLY A 112 -6.06 6.40 12.43
CA GLY A 112 -6.10 6.44 13.89
C GLY A 112 -4.75 6.52 14.59
N TYR A 113 -3.64 6.42 13.88
CA TYR A 113 -2.27 6.46 14.44
C TYR A 113 -1.42 7.58 13.88
N GLY A 114 -1.64 7.99 12.64
CA GLY A 114 -0.98 9.17 12.07
C GLY A 114 -1.50 10.47 12.69
N GLY A 115 -0.66 11.50 12.68
CA GLY A 115 -1.02 12.82 13.19
C GLY A 115 -0.17 13.89 12.55
N TYR A 116 -0.73 14.59 11.55
CA TYR A 116 -0.07 15.71 10.90
C TYR A 116 -0.19 17.00 11.71
N PRO A 117 0.73 17.97 11.53
CA PRO A 117 0.58 19.31 12.09
C PRO A 117 -0.64 20.00 11.47
N ALA A 118 -1.30 20.87 12.23
CA ALA A 118 -2.38 21.69 11.72
C ALA A 118 -1.91 22.52 10.52
N TYR A 119 -2.75 22.64 9.49
CA TYR A 119 -2.43 23.42 8.30
C TYR A 119 -2.18 24.90 8.67
N ASP A 120 -1.10 25.47 8.11
CA ASP A 120 -0.69 26.86 8.29
C ASP A 120 -0.42 27.50 6.93
N PRO A 121 -1.31 28.36 6.43
CA PRO A 121 -1.12 29.02 5.13
C PRO A 121 0.17 29.84 5.01
N ALA A 122 0.73 30.31 6.12
CA ALA A 122 1.99 31.06 6.11
C ALA A 122 3.22 30.18 5.76
N LYS A 123 3.04 28.86 5.74
CA LYS A 123 4.08 27.87 5.43
C LYS A 123 3.81 27.09 4.14
N ASN A 124 3.01 27.66 3.25
CA ASN A 124 2.66 27.02 1.98
C ASN A 124 3.89 26.67 1.13
N ASP A 125 4.93 27.46 1.17
CA ASP A 125 6.18 27.27 0.44
C ASP A 125 6.95 26.00 0.80
N ILE A 126 6.73 25.46 1.99
CA ILE A 126 7.31 24.20 2.48
C ILE A 126 6.25 23.10 2.73
N THR A 127 4.97 23.37 2.43
CA THR A 127 3.87 22.43 2.71
C THR A 127 3.64 21.47 1.55
N ILE A 128 3.70 20.18 1.85
CA ILE A 128 3.37 19.09 0.93
C ILE A 128 2.16 18.33 1.45
N SER A 129 1.25 18.01 0.54
CA SER A 129 0.17 17.06 0.78
C SER A 129 0.71 15.64 1.00
N ASP A 130 0.12 14.93 1.96
CA ASP A 130 0.38 13.51 2.22
C ASP A 130 0.24 12.64 0.96
N PHE A 131 -0.74 12.89 0.10
CA PHE A 131 -0.93 12.18 -1.18
C PHE A 131 0.08 12.55 -2.27
N GLN A 132 0.87 13.61 -2.11
CA GLN A 132 1.90 14.01 -3.06
C GLN A 132 3.32 13.80 -2.56
N LEU A 133 3.50 13.31 -1.33
CA LEU A 133 4.82 13.05 -0.78
C LEU A 133 5.60 12.02 -1.61
N VAL A 134 4.93 10.99 -2.15
CA VAL A 134 5.55 10.02 -3.06
C VAL A 134 6.07 10.72 -4.31
N SER A 135 5.26 11.58 -4.95
CA SER A 135 5.67 12.34 -6.14
C SER A 135 6.88 13.22 -5.87
N TRP A 136 6.93 13.89 -4.72
CA TRP A 136 8.06 14.71 -4.30
C TRP A 136 9.33 13.88 -4.11
N MET A 137 9.23 12.76 -3.40
CA MET A 137 10.36 11.87 -3.18
C MET A 137 10.94 11.35 -4.49
N LEU A 138 10.09 10.83 -5.38
CA LEU A 138 10.51 10.28 -6.67
C LEU A 138 11.09 11.35 -7.62
N SER A 139 10.55 12.58 -7.55
CA SER A 139 11.02 13.72 -8.34
C SER A 139 12.40 14.21 -7.91
N SER A 140 12.70 14.19 -6.61
CA SER A 140 13.77 14.99 -6.03
C SER A 140 15.00 14.19 -5.63
N PHE A 141 14.86 12.91 -5.28
CA PHE A 141 15.91 12.13 -4.61
C PHE A 141 16.26 10.83 -5.35
N ALA A 142 17.49 10.38 -5.15
CA ALA A 142 17.99 9.12 -5.70
C ALA A 142 18.10 8.01 -4.63
N THR A 143 18.16 8.37 -3.35
CA THR A 143 18.41 7.42 -2.26
C THR A 143 17.52 7.68 -1.05
N VAL A 144 17.34 6.66 -0.22
CA VAL A 144 16.66 6.75 1.08
C VAL A 144 17.34 7.78 1.98
N GLU A 145 18.68 7.88 1.94
CA GLU A 145 19.41 8.83 2.78
C GLU A 145 19.14 10.29 2.38
N GLU A 146 19.06 10.59 1.07
CA GLU A 146 18.70 11.93 0.59
C GLU A 146 17.29 12.32 1.05
N VAL A 147 16.33 11.40 0.98
CA VAL A 147 14.97 11.62 1.50
C VAL A 147 15.00 11.92 2.98
N LYS A 148 15.70 11.10 3.77
CA LYS A 148 15.82 11.28 5.23
C LYS A 148 16.36 12.65 5.59
N GLN A 149 17.37 13.13 4.87
CA GLN A 149 17.99 14.44 5.13
C GLN A 149 17.04 15.60 4.77
N ALA A 150 16.18 15.45 3.78
CA ALA A 150 15.27 16.51 3.30
C ALA A 150 13.94 16.57 4.07
N LEU A 151 13.52 15.50 4.72
CA LEU A 151 12.23 15.44 5.44
C LEU A 151 12.03 16.54 6.50
N PRO A 152 13.05 16.98 7.28
CA PRO A 152 12.88 18.05 8.24
C PRO A 152 12.56 19.42 7.63
N ASP A 153 12.86 19.62 6.36
CA ASP A 153 12.66 20.90 5.66
C ASP A 153 11.26 21.05 5.06
N VAL A 154 10.43 20.00 5.11
CA VAL A 154 9.07 20.02 4.57
C VAL A 154 8.03 19.80 5.66
N ARG A 155 6.86 20.37 5.43
CA ARG A 155 5.70 20.25 6.29
C ARG A 155 4.63 19.41 5.60
N ILE A 156 4.36 18.23 6.14
CA ILE A 156 3.36 17.31 5.56
C ILE A 156 2.02 17.60 6.20
N THR A 157 0.97 17.73 5.38
CA THR A 157 -0.41 17.97 5.82
C THR A 157 -1.40 17.14 5.03
N SER A 158 -2.57 16.86 5.61
CA SER A 158 -3.68 16.28 4.86
C SER A 158 -4.33 17.31 3.95
N ILE A 159 -4.76 16.88 2.77
CA ILE A 159 -5.57 17.70 1.86
C ILE A 159 -6.96 17.93 2.46
N ASP A 160 -7.55 16.88 2.99
CA ASP A 160 -8.85 16.91 3.65
C ASP A 160 -8.68 16.45 5.09
N PRO A 161 -8.92 17.32 6.08
CA PRO A 161 -8.81 16.96 7.49
C PRO A 161 -9.76 15.82 7.94
N ARG A 162 -10.79 15.53 7.13
CA ARG A 162 -11.71 14.40 7.37
C ARG A 162 -11.15 13.08 6.86
N ALA A 163 -10.22 13.14 5.90
CA ALA A 163 -9.52 11.96 5.42
C ALA A 163 -8.61 11.41 6.52
N SER A 164 -8.42 10.11 6.52
CA SER A 164 -7.47 9.48 7.43
C SER A 164 -6.04 9.69 6.97
N THR A 165 -5.10 9.47 7.87
CA THR A 165 -3.66 9.60 7.60
C THR A 165 -3.11 8.42 6.82
N VAL A 166 -1.91 8.59 6.28
CA VAL A 166 -1.13 7.57 5.58
C VAL A 166 0.29 7.50 6.15
N HIS A 167 0.98 6.41 5.87
CA HIS A 167 2.41 6.23 6.11
C HIS A 167 3.09 5.68 4.85
N TRP A 168 4.41 5.64 4.81
CA TRP A 168 5.13 5.37 3.57
C TRP A 168 6.21 4.33 3.74
N ARG A 169 6.36 3.48 2.72
CA ARG A 169 7.55 2.66 2.50
C ARG A 169 8.43 3.37 1.48
N ILE A 170 9.72 3.50 1.77
CA ILE A 170 10.71 4.09 0.89
C ILE A 170 11.86 3.10 0.77
N ALA A 171 12.31 2.82 -0.43
CA ALA A 171 13.42 1.90 -0.68
C ALA A 171 14.27 2.39 -1.85
N ASP A 172 15.54 2.05 -1.86
CA ASP A 172 16.41 2.39 -2.97
C ASP A 172 17.16 1.15 -3.50
N LYS A 173 17.90 1.38 -4.58
CA LYS A 173 18.63 0.34 -5.31
C LYS A 173 19.68 -0.40 -4.47
N SER A 174 20.14 0.17 -3.35
CA SER A 174 21.06 -0.53 -2.43
C SER A 174 20.36 -1.66 -1.65
N GLY A 175 19.03 -1.71 -1.69
CA GLY A 175 18.19 -2.61 -0.93
C GLY A 175 17.89 -2.11 0.49
N ARG A 176 18.31 -0.88 0.84
CA ARG A 176 17.88 -0.21 2.06
C ARG A 176 16.43 0.20 1.92
N GLN A 177 15.67 0.03 2.99
CA GLN A 177 14.29 0.45 3.03
C GLN A 177 13.90 0.95 4.42
N VAL A 178 13.03 1.95 4.45
CA VAL A 178 12.52 2.56 5.66
C VAL A 178 11.02 2.70 5.62
N VAL A 179 10.41 2.74 6.80
CA VAL A 179 9.01 3.17 6.99
C VAL A 179 9.02 4.56 7.59
N LEU A 180 8.29 5.46 6.95
CA LEU A 180 8.06 6.81 7.42
C LEU A 180 6.65 6.91 8.01
N GLU A 181 6.55 7.32 9.26
CA GLU A 181 5.31 7.63 9.96
C GLU A 181 5.36 9.07 10.47
N ILE A 182 4.27 9.80 10.30
CA ILE A 182 4.09 11.14 10.89
C ILE A 182 3.02 10.99 11.96
N VAL A 183 3.40 11.24 13.21
CA VAL A 183 2.55 11.03 14.40
C VAL A 183 2.55 12.26 15.30
N ASN A 184 1.73 12.26 16.33
CA ASN A 184 1.74 13.28 17.41
C ASN A 184 1.75 14.74 16.93
N GLY A 185 1.04 15.03 15.84
CA GLY A 185 0.96 16.42 15.32
C GLY A 185 2.20 16.88 14.55
N GLY A 186 2.94 15.95 13.93
CA GLY A 186 4.05 16.26 13.03
C GLY A 186 5.40 15.65 13.41
N GLU A 187 5.45 14.80 14.43
CA GLU A 187 6.66 14.03 14.76
C GLU A 187 6.99 13.05 13.63
N ILE A 188 8.17 13.18 13.06
CA ILE A 188 8.67 12.30 11.99
C ILE A 188 9.35 11.10 12.63
N ARG A 189 8.84 9.90 12.33
CA ARG A 189 9.46 8.63 12.71
C ARG A 189 9.91 7.89 11.47
N LEU A 190 11.19 7.55 11.43
CA LEU A 190 11.79 6.73 10.39
C LEU A 190 12.31 5.44 11.01
N TYR A 191 11.77 4.31 10.57
CA TYR A 191 12.17 2.98 11.00
C TYR A 191 12.92 2.29 9.88
N GLU A 192 14.10 1.73 10.16
CA GLU A 192 14.74 0.80 9.22
C GLU A 192 13.83 -0.45 9.10
N ASN A 193 13.44 -0.78 7.89
CA ASN A 193 12.52 -1.88 7.63
C ASN A 193 13.27 -3.16 7.28
N GLU A 194 13.90 -3.77 8.26
CA GLU A 194 14.66 -5.01 8.09
C GLU A 194 13.77 -6.20 7.74
N ILE A 195 12.52 -6.21 8.24
CA ILE A 195 11.56 -7.27 7.95
C ILE A 195 11.01 -7.17 6.51
N GLY A 196 11.07 -6.00 5.87
CA GLY A 196 10.62 -5.81 4.50
C GLY A 196 9.11 -5.80 4.29
N VAL A 197 8.32 -5.71 5.35
CA VAL A 197 6.85 -5.74 5.32
C VAL A 197 6.30 -4.40 5.77
N LEU A 198 5.18 -4.00 5.17
CA LEU A 198 4.34 -2.91 5.66
C LEU A 198 2.88 -3.23 5.36
N THR A 199 1.99 -2.96 6.32
CA THR A 199 0.54 -3.03 6.13
C THR A 199 -0.11 -1.69 6.46
N ASN A 200 -0.95 -1.64 7.48
CA ASN A 200 -1.65 -0.44 7.93
C ASN A 200 -1.45 -0.27 9.45
N SER A 201 -2.45 0.33 10.11
CA SER A 201 -2.45 0.46 11.58
C SER A 201 -2.44 -0.88 12.32
N PRO A 202 -1.87 -0.97 13.53
CA PRO A 202 -1.13 0.08 14.24
C PRO A 202 0.27 0.38 13.67
N GLY A 203 1.06 1.25 14.36
CA GLY A 203 2.38 1.67 13.93
C GLY A 203 3.36 0.52 13.70
N PHE A 204 4.38 0.78 12.89
CA PHE A 204 5.34 -0.22 12.43
C PHE A 204 6.11 -0.90 13.57
N ASP A 205 6.51 -0.15 14.59
CA ASP A 205 7.19 -0.67 15.78
C ASP A 205 6.31 -1.65 16.57
N TRP A 206 5.01 -1.35 16.68
CA TRP A 206 4.06 -2.27 17.30
C TRP A 206 3.89 -3.54 16.46
N GLN A 207 3.79 -3.41 15.14
CA GLN A 207 3.67 -4.57 14.23
C GLN A 207 4.88 -5.50 14.37
N CYS A 208 6.09 -4.95 14.42
CA CYS A 208 7.32 -5.72 14.66
C CYS A 208 7.31 -6.39 16.04
N THR A 209 6.86 -5.68 17.07
CA THR A 209 6.75 -6.24 18.43
C THR A 209 5.74 -7.40 18.48
N ASN A 210 4.61 -7.26 17.77
CA ASN A 210 3.57 -8.29 17.70
C ASN A 210 4.06 -9.61 17.10
N LEU A 211 5.07 -9.60 16.22
CA LEU A 211 5.66 -10.83 15.67
C LEU A 211 6.16 -11.80 16.76
N ASN A 212 6.53 -11.30 17.93
CA ASN A 212 6.98 -12.15 19.04
C ASN A 212 5.88 -13.10 19.54
N ASN A 213 4.61 -12.78 19.35
CA ASN A 213 3.48 -13.68 19.67
C ASN A 213 3.45 -14.92 18.76
N TYR A 214 4.19 -14.91 17.67
CA TYR A 214 4.18 -15.94 16.63
C TYR A 214 5.53 -16.67 16.50
N VAL A 215 6.35 -16.65 17.55
CA VAL A 215 7.67 -17.31 17.59
C VAL A 215 7.59 -18.82 17.34
N ASN A 216 6.40 -19.43 17.54
CA ASN A 216 6.15 -20.84 17.31
C ASN A 216 5.93 -21.21 15.83
N LEU A 217 5.75 -20.22 14.93
CA LEU A 217 5.53 -20.49 13.51
C LEU A 217 6.85 -20.91 12.85
N LEU A 218 6.82 -22.08 12.24
CA LEU A 218 7.95 -22.64 11.50
C LEU A 218 7.51 -23.09 10.10
N PRO A 219 8.40 -23.08 9.10
CA PRO A 219 8.10 -23.68 7.81
C PRO A 219 7.99 -25.21 7.91
N GLY A 220 7.17 -25.81 7.05
CA GLY A 220 7.10 -27.26 6.92
C GLY A 220 6.15 -27.93 7.91
N THR A 221 6.50 -29.13 8.35
CA THR A 221 5.67 -30.01 9.16
C THR A 221 6.11 -30.02 10.62
N ALA A 222 5.15 -29.89 11.52
CA ALA A 222 5.41 -30.01 12.95
C ALA A 222 5.91 -31.43 13.29
N PRO A 223 6.91 -31.56 14.15
CA PRO A 223 7.39 -32.86 14.59
C PRO A 223 6.29 -33.62 15.37
N GLN A 224 6.41 -34.95 15.43
CA GLN A 224 5.58 -35.77 16.28
C GLN A 224 5.74 -35.34 17.74
N ASN A 225 4.66 -35.30 18.49
CA ASN A 225 4.65 -34.95 19.91
C ASN A 225 3.88 -35.99 20.73
N LYS A 226 4.02 -35.96 22.06
CA LYS A 226 3.29 -36.83 23.00
C LYS A 226 2.63 -36.01 24.10
N LEU A 227 1.38 -36.37 24.39
CA LEU A 227 0.67 -35.90 25.57
C LEU A 227 0.35 -37.13 26.44
N GLY A 228 1.16 -37.37 27.49
CA GLY A 228 1.12 -38.59 28.25
C GLY A 228 1.42 -39.82 27.37
N THR A 229 0.48 -40.74 27.26
CA THR A 229 0.59 -41.94 26.41
C THR A 229 0.10 -41.70 24.98
N LEU A 230 -0.58 -40.58 24.71
CA LEU A 230 -1.12 -40.29 23.38
C LEU A 230 -0.04 -39.73 22.46
N THR A 231 0.18 -40.36 21.32
CA THR A 231 1.05 -39.83 20.26
C THR A 231 0.25 -38.95 19.32
N LEU A 232 0.75 -37.72 19.13
CA LEU A 232 0.17 -36.72 18.20
C LEU A 232 1.01 -36.69 16.91
N ASN A 233 0.31 -36.84 15.79
CA ASN A 233 0.90 -36.76 14.45
C ASN A 233 0.32 -35.57 13.71
N SER A 234 1.12 -34.93 12.85
CA SER A 234 0.64 -33.87 11.98
C SER A 234 -0.29 -34.40 10.89
N PHE A 235 -1.27 -33.58 10.46
CA PHE A 235 -2.15 -33.89 9.34
C PHE A 235 -1.59 -33.53 7.97
N GLY A 236 -0.31 -33.22 7.85
CA GLY A 236 0.34 -32.97 6.57
C GLY A 236 1.33 -31.79 6.58
N ALA A 237 1.79 -31.43 5.38
CA ALA A 237 2.69 -30.30 5.19
C ALA A 237 2.05 -28.98 5.65
N GLY A 238 2.88 -28.10 6.22
CA GLY A 238 2.40 -26.81 6.74
C GLY A 238 1.83 -26.85 8.17
N SER A 239 1.79 -28.02 8.82
CA SER A 239 1.25 -28.15 10.18
C SER A 239 2.03 -27.35 11.23
N ALA A 240 3.31 -27.00 10.97
CA ALA A 240 4.09 -26.10 11.83
C ALA A 240 3.67 -24.61 11.74
N GLN A 241 2.73 -24.30 10.85
CA GLN A 241 2.15 -22.96 10.70
C GLN A 241 0.82 -22.80 11.47
N LEU A 242 0.43 -23.78 12.28
CA LEU A 242 -0.81 -23.71 13.05
C LEU A 242 -0.78 -22.46 13.97
N GLY A 243 -1.79 -21.61 13.83
CA GLY A 243 -1.85 -20.30 14.49
C GLY A 243 -1.45 -19.11 13.60
N LEU A 244 -1.00 -19.36 12.35
CA LEU A 244 -0.83 -18.27 11.38
C LEU A 244 -2.20 -17.62 11.14
N PRO A 245 -2.35 -16.29 11.40
CA PRO A 245 -3.67 -15.65 11.37
C PRO A 245 -4.20 -15.54 9.94
N GLY A 246 -5.47 -15.88 9.73
CA GLY A 246 -6.10 -15.93 8.41
C GLY A 246 -7.00 -14.75 8.07
N ASP A 247 -7.36 -13.90 9.05
CA ASP A 247 -8.24 -12.77 8.83
C ASP A 247 -7.57 -11.63 8.04
N VAL A 248 -8.38 -10.66 7.61
CA VAL A 248 -7.92 -9.56 6.73
C VAL A 248 -7.48 -8.31 7.49
N THR A 249 -7.41 -8.34 8.82
CA THR A 249 -6.94 -7.18 9.59
C THR A 249 -5.46 -6.87 9.32
N PRO A 250 -5.03 -5.61 9.44
CA PRO A 250 -3.63 -5.25 9.21
C PRO A 250 -2.62 -6.04 10.03
N PRO A 251 -2.81 -6.28 11.35
CA PRO A 251 -1.87 -7.10 12.13
C PRO A 251 -1.76 -8.54 11.61
N SER A 252 -2.88 -9.16 11.26
CA SER A 252 -2.90 -10.52 10.74
C SER A 252 -2.23 -10.61 9.37
N ARG A 253 -2.46 -9.62 8.49
CA ARG A 253 -1.78 -9.54 7.19
C ARG A 253 -0.28 -9.30 7.35
N PHE A 254 0.14 -8.47 8.33
CA PHE A 254 1.55 -8.24 8.62
C PHE A 254 2.28 -9.54 9.01
N VAL A 255 1.70 -10.31 9.94
CA VAL A 255 2.25 -11.60 10.38
C VAL A 255 2.36 -12.59 9.20
N ARG A 256 1.28 -12.75 8.40
CA ARG A 256 1.32 -13.63 7.21
C ARG A 256 2.36 -13.18 6.18
N ALA A 257 2.43 -11.89 5.91
CA ALA A 257 3.38 -11.33 4.97
C ALA A 257 4.83 -11.56 5.43
N ALA A 258 5.12 -11.30 6.69
CA ALA A 258 6.43 -11.56 7.29
C ALA A 258 6.82 -13.03 7.19
N PHE A 259 5.89 -13.93 7.54
CA PHE A 259 6.12 -15.37 7.48
C PHE A 259 6.36 -15.87 6.05
N TYR A 260 5.47 -15.54 5.11
CA TYR A 260 5.60 -15.99 3.72
C TYR A 260 6.84 -15.42 3.04
N GLN A 261 7.15 -14.17 3.27
CA GLN A 261 8.36 -13.54 2.73
C GLN A 261 9.64 -14.20 3.29
N ALA A 262 9.71 -14.39 4.62
CA ALA A 262 10.89 -14.95 5.28
C ALA A 262 11.14 -16.43 4.93
N THR A 263 10.09 -17.17 4.59
CA THR A 263 10.18 -18.60 4.22
C THR A 263 10.30 -18.82 2.71
N ALA A 264 10.13 -17.77 1.90
CA ALA A 264 10.25 -17.86 0.45
C ALA A 264 11.70 -18.15 0.03
N PRO A 265 11.94 -19.09 -0.91
CA PRO A 265 13.27 -19.34 -1.41
C PRO A 265 13.81 -18.14 -2.19
N LEU A 266 15.09 -17.82 -2.00
CA LEU A 266 15.77 -16.80 -2.81
C LEU A 266 15.83 -17.23 -4.27
N GLN A 267 15.37 -16.35 -5.16
CA GLN A 267 15.35 -16.60 -6.60
C GLN A 267 16.68 -16.20 -7.26
N GLU A 268 17.00 -16.86 -8.38
CA GLU A 268 18.21 -16.55 -9.17
C GLU A 268 18.11 -15.20 -9.89
N THR A 269 16.92 -14.84 -10.34
CA THR A 269 16.67 -13.63 -11.13
C THR A 269 15.58 -12.78 -10.55
N THR A 270 15.61 -11.48 -10.82
CA THR A 270 14.54 -10.56 -10.42
C THR A 270 13.20 -10.91 -11.09
N HIS A 271 13.22 -11.42 -12.31
CA HIS A 271 12.00 -11.89 -12.99
C HIS A 271 11.33 -13.04 -12.21
N ALA A 272 12.10 -14.03 -11.77
CA ALA A 272 11.57 -15.12 -10.94
C ALA A 272 11.07 -14.61 -9.58
N ALA A 273 11.77 -13.65 -8.97
CA ALA A 273 11.34 -13.02 -7.74
C ALA A 273 10.03 -12.21 -7.92
N VAL A 274 9.85 -11.54 -9.06
CA VAL A 274 8.58 -10.87 -9.41
C VAL A 274 7.43 -11.85 -9.48
N LEU A 275 7.60 -12.99 -10.16
CA LEU A 275 6.56 -14.01 -10.24
C LEU A 275 6.24 -14.61 -8.86
N GLN A 276 7.27 -14.89 -8.04
CA GLN A 276 7.10 -15.33 -6.67
C GLN A 276 6.37 -14.30 -5.82
N ALA A 277 6.68 -13.00 -5.98
CA ALA A 277 5.99 -11.93 -5.29
C ALA A 277 4.48 -11.95 -5.59
N PHE A 278 4.08 -12.06 -6.86
CA PHE A 278 2.67 -12.18 -7.23
C PHE A 278 2.00 -13.43 -6.63
N GLN A 279 2.71 -14.57 -6.55
CA GLN A 279 2.20 -15.79 -5.92
C GLN A 279 1.96 -15.59 -4.41
N ILE A 280 2.90 -14.93 -3.71
CA ILE A 280 2.72 -14.59 -2.30
C ILE A 280 1.56 -13.61 -2.13
N MET A 281 1.49 -12.58 -2.97
CA MET A 281 0.46 -11.55 -2.89
C MET A 281 -0.95 -12.07 -3.15
N ASN A 282 -1.14 -13.22 -3.80
CA ASN A 282 -2.44 -13.88 -3.91
C ASN A 282 -3.09 -14.19 -2.54
N ASN A 283 -2.29 -14.34 -1.48
CA ASN A 283 -2.80 -14.54 -0.12
C ASN A 283 -3.34 -13.26 0.55
N PHE A 284 -3.25 -12.14 -0.14
CA PHE A 284 -3.69 -10.82 0.31
C PHE A 284 -4.74 -10.21 -0.62
N ASP A 285 -5.21 -10.97 -1.61
CA ASP A 285 -6.39 -10.59 -2.39
C ASP A 285 -7.63 -10.71 -1.49
N ILE A 286 -8.34 -9.61 -1.28
CA ILE A 286 -9.50 -9.53 -0.38
C ILE A 286 -10.79 -9.55 -1.21
N PRO A 287 -11.61 -10.62 -1.08
CA PRO A 287 -12.93 -10.65 -1.69
C PRO A 287 -13.82 -9.53 -1.13
N ILE A 288 -14.58 -8.87 -2.00
CA ILE A 288 -15.39 -7.70 -1.60
C ILE A 288 -16.35 -7.99 -0.43
N GLY A 289 -17.00 -9.16 -0.42
CA GLY A 289 -17.97 -9.53 0.61
C GLY A 289 -17.39 -9.75 2.02
N VAL A 290 -16.06 -9.85 2.16
CA VAL A 290 -15.42 -10.04 3.48
C VAL A 290 -15.41 -8.75 4.29
N GLU A 291 -15.46 -7.60 3.64
CA GLU A 291 -15.34 -6.28 4.25
C GLU A 291 -16.69 -5.61 4.55
N HIS A 292 -17.79 -6.20 4.08
CA HIS A 292 -19.13 -5.66 4.23
C HIS A 292 -20.01 -6.57 5.09
N SER A 293 -20.79 -5.98 6.00
CA SER A 293 -21.67 -6.72 6.91
C SER A 293 -22.83 -7.42 6.19
N ASP A 294 -23.24 -6.91 5.04
CA ASP A 294 -24.29 -7.46 4.19
C ASP A 294 -24.18 -6.97 2.74
N ALA A 295 -24.92 -7.64 1.85
CA ALA A 295 -24.91 -7.35 0.41
C ALA A 295 -25.45 -5.95 0.06
N ALA A 296 -26.30 -5.34 0.91
CA ALA A 296 -26.88 -4.02 0.63
C ALA A 296 -25.87 -2.88 0.79
N HIS A 297 -24.77 -3.13 1.51
CA HIS A 297 -23.69 -2.16 1.72
C HIS A 297 -22.48 -2.39 0.81
N MET A 298 -22.51 -3.43 -0.03
CA MET A 298 -21.45 -3.64 -1.03
C MET A 298 -21.60 -2.67 -2.20
N PRO A 299 -20.52 -2.01 -2.65
CA PRO A 299 -20.57 -1.16 -3.84
C PRO A 299 -20.88 -1.99 -5.09
N GLU A 300 -21.76 -1.46 -5.93
CA GLU A 300 -22.11 -2.10 -7.19
C GLU A 300 -20.93 -2.08 -8.17
N GLY A 301 -20.72 -3.21 -8.86
CA GLY A 301 -19.73 -3.31 -9.93
C GLY A 301 -18.27 -3.38 -9.46
N LEU A 302 -17.99 -3.49 -8.16
CA LEU A 302 -16.63 -3.69 -7.65
C LEU A 302 -16.33 -5.20 -7.51
N PRO A 303 -15.41 -5.77 -8.31
CA PRO A 303 -15.18 -7.23 -8.34
C PRO A 303 -14.38 -7.73 -7.13
N SER A 304 -13.57 -6.87 -6.52
CA SER A 304 -12.70 -7.19 -5.38
C SER A 304 -12.35 -5.92 -4.62
N ALA A 305 -12.17 -6.02 -3.30
CA ALA A 305 -11.59 -4.94 -2.51
C ALA A 305 -10.12 -4.71 -2.89
N THR A 306 -9.35 -5.76 -3.21
CA THR A 306 -8.01 -5.63 -3.81
C THR A 306 -8.14 -5.22 -5.28
N GLN A 307 -7.84 -3.95 -5.55
CA GLN A 307 -8.05 -3.37 -6.88
C GLN A 307 -6.86 -3.54 -7.82
N TRP A 308 -5.64 -3.53 -7.27
CA TRP A 308 -4.45 -3.88 -8.03
C TRP A 308 -3.31 -4.36 -7.14
N THR A 309 -2.40 -5.11 -7.75
CA THR A 309 -1.16 -5.61 -7.15
C THR A 309 0.01 -5.20 -8.02
N THR A 310 1.09 -4.73 -7.40
CA THR A 310 2.35 -4.41 -8.10
C THR A 310 3.50 -5.28 -7.65
N ALA A 311 4.51 -5.38 -8.51
CA ALA A 311 5.86 -5.78 -8.15
C ALA A 311 6.87 -4.85 -8.84
N THR A 312 7.77 -4.23 -8.08
CA THR A 312 8.73 -3.25 -8.55
C THR A 312 10.14 -3.80 -8.42
N ASP A 313 10.81 -4.00 -9.54
CA ASP A 313 12.20 -4.44 -9.64
C ASP A 313 13.11 -3.21 -9.61
N LEU A 314 13.81 -3.00 -8.50
CA LEU A 314 14.66 -1.82 -8.31
C LEU A 314 15.93 -1.84 -9.15
N GLU A 315 16.41 -3.02 -9.56
CA GLU A 315 17.62 -3.15 -10.39
C GLU A 315 17.32 -3.03 -11.87
N ALA A 316 16.28 -3.74 -12.34
CA ALA A 316 15.85 -3.65 -13.73
C ALA A 316 15.10 -2.35 -14.04
N LEU A 317 14.66 -1.59 -13.04
CA LEU A 317 13.83 -0.38 -13.15
C LEU A 317 12.50 -0.68 -13.85
N ARG A 318 11.74 -1.66 -13.34
CA ARG A 318 10.49 -2.11 -13.91
C ARG A 318 9.38 -2.13 -12.88
N ILE A 319 8.20 -1.64 -13.26
CA ILE A 319 6.96 -1.84 -12.50
C ILE A 319 6.12 -2.87 -13.22
N TYR A 320 5.81 -3.95 -12.54
CA TYR A 320 4.84 -4.94 -12.96
C TYR A 320 3.54 -4.72 -12.19
N TYR A 321 2.40 -4.94 -12.85
CA TYR A 321 1.11 -4.82 -12.18
C TYR A 321 0.05 -5.73 -12.79
N ARG A 322 -0.95 -6.07 -12.00
CA ARG A 322 -2.22 -6.66 -12.38
C ARG A 322 -3.34 -5.94 -11.65
N THR A 323 -4.57 -6.06 -12.10
CA THR A 323 -5.74 -5.42 -11.49
C THR A 323 -6.83 -6.44 -11.23
N ALA A 324 -7.87 -6.03 -10.50
CA ALA A 324 -9.09 -6.81 -10.31
C ALA A 324 -9.81 -7.14 -11.63
N TRP A 325 -9.60 -6.31 -12.66
CA TRP A 325 -10.20 -6.47 -13.99
C TRP A 325 -9.35 -7.27 -14.96
N ASN A 326 -8.05 -7.40 -14.69
CA ASN A 326 -7.13 -8.11 -15.56
C ASN A 326 -5.99 -8.74 -14.75
N SER A 327 -6.06 -10.04 -14.58
CA SER A 327 -5.07 -10.83 -13.84
C SER A 327 -3.76 -11.06 -14.61
N ALA A 328 -3.69 -10.73 -15.91
CA ALA A 328 -2.45 -10.79 -16.67
C ALA A 328 -1.46 -9.73 -16.16
N ILE A 329 -0.22 -10.15 -15.94
CA ILE A 329 0.84 -9.27 -15.45
C ILE A 329 1.30 -8.38 -16.62
N ARG A 330 1.25 -7.07 -16.43
CA ARG A 330 1.73 -6.03 -17.34
C ARG A 330 2.97 -5.38 -16.76
N CYS A 331 3.84 -4.85 -17.62
CA CYS A 331 5.13 -4.29 -17.22
C CYS A 331 5.38 -2.95 -17.89
N ILE A 332 5.87 -1.98 -17.11
CA ILE A 332 6.45 -0.73 -17.62
C ILE A 332 7.95 -0.77 -17.32
N ASP A 333 8.77 -0.70 -18.38
CA ASP A 333 10.23 -0.70 -18.29
C ASP A 333 10.75 0.73 -18.44
N LEU A 334 11.25 1.30 -17.33
CA LEU A 334 11.74 2.68 -17.30
C LEU A 334 12.97 2.86 -18.19
N LYS A 335 13.77 1.81 -18.44
CA LYS A 335 14.94 1.89 -19.31
C LYS A 335 14.59 2.15 -20.77
N THR A 336 13.34 1.93 -21.17
CA THR A 336 12.84 2.25 -22.52
C THR A 336 12.35 3.69 -22.64
N ILE A 337 12.29 4.45 -21.55
CA ILE A 337 11.74 5.80 -21.51
C ILE A 337 12.88 6.83 -21.53
N ASN A 338 12.87 7.72 -22.50
CA ASN A 338 13.76 8.87 -22.49
C ASN A 338 13.12 10.04 -21.69
N PHE A 339 13.41 10.11 -20.40
CA PHE A 339 12.84 11.11 -19.49
C PHE A 339 13.22 12.58 -19.80
N GLN A 340 14.18 12.83 -20.67
CA GLN A 340 14.48 14.19 -21.16
C GLN A 340 13.57 14.62 -22.32
N LYS A 341 12.96 13.66 -23.03
CA LYS A 341 12.18 13.94 -24.25
C LYS A 341 10.70 13.60 -24.12
N VAL A 342 10.35 12.62 -23.27
CA VAL A 342 8.97 12.23 -23.06
C VAL A 342 8.18 13.40 -22.47
N LYS A 343 6.92 13.54 -22.85
CA LYS A 343 5.99 14.47 -22.19
C LYS A 343 5.31 13.75 -21.02
N PHE A 344 4.77 14.50 -20.09
CA PHE A 344 3.91 13.95 -19.04
C PHE A 344 2.76 13.15 -19.67
N GLN A 345 2.52 11.96 -19.14
CA GLN A 345 1.46 11.05 -19.58
C GLN A 345 0.74 10.47 -18.39
N ALA A 346 -0.55 10.27 -18.52
CA ALA A 346 -1.39 9.57 -17.55
C ALA A 346 -2.41 8.71 -18.31
N TYR A 347 -2.46 7.41 -18.01
CA TYR A 347 -3.35 6.46 -18.66
C TYR A 347 -3.97 5.52 -17.63
N PRO A 348 -5.26 5.17 -17.75
CA PRO A 348 -5.88 4.17 -16.90
C PRO A 348 -5.07 2.87 -16.87
N LEU A 349 -5.03 2.20 -15.72
CA LEU A 349 -4.40 0.86 -15.60
C LEU A 349 -5.12 -0.16 -16.49
N ASP A 350 -6.44 -0.04 -16.63
CA ASP A 350 -7.26 -0.84 -17.51
C ASP A 350 -8.01 0.04 -18.51
N GLN A 351 -7.96 -0.35 -19.77
CA GLN A 351 -8.79 0.27 -20.81
C GLN A 351 -10.16 -0.40 -20.92
N VAL A 352 -10.28 -1.62 -20.45
CA VAL A 352 -11.49 -2.44 -20.44
C VAL A 352 -11.64 -3.06 -19.07
N THR A 353 -12.80 -2.90 -18.45
CA THR A 353 -13.13 -3.45 -17.12
C THR A 353 -13.76 -4.85 -17.26
N GLU A 354 -13.07 -5.73 -17.95
CA GLU A 354 -13.47 -7.10 -18.17
C GLU A 354 -12.21 -8.01 -18.18
N GLN A 355 -12.27 -9.11 -17.44
CA GLN A 355 -11.18 -10.08 -17.39
C GLN A 355 -11.03 -10.77 -18.75
N PRO A 356 -9.88 -10.63 -19.43
CA PRO A 356 -9.61 -11.40 -20.64
C PRO A 356 -9.56 -12.90 -20.35
N VAL A 357 -10.26 -13.69 -21.17
CA VAL A 357 -10.28 -15.16 -21.09
C VAL A 357 -9.86 -15.75 -22.42
N GLU A 358 -8.81 -16.56 -22.40
CA GLU A 358 -8.39 -17.31 -23.57
C GLU A 358 -9.24 -18.58 -23.71
N MET A 359 -9.95 -18.68 -24.83
CA MET A 359 -10.77 -19.86 -25.14
C MET A 359 -9.94 -20.93 -25.86
N ILE A 360 -9.61 -22.02 -25.16
CA ILE A 360 -8.88 -23.14 -25.72
C ILE A 360 -9.80 -23.93 -26.65
N ARG A 361 -9.40 -24.05 -27.91
CA ARG A 361 -10.12 -24.87 -28.89
C ARG A 361 -9.52 -26.27 -28.89
N ILE A 362 -10.34 -27.26 -28.57
CA ILE A 362 -10.01 -28.67 -28.66
C ILE A 362 -10.25 -29.12 -30.14
N LYS A 363 -9.25 -29.77 -30.73
CA LYS A 363 -9.34 -30.32 -32.10
C LYS A 363 -9.88 -31.75 -32.07
#